data_2ee8ca096b15b47bbae98b0193923fb9
#
_entry.id   2ee8ca096b15b47bbae98b0193923fb9
#
_cell.length_a   1.000
_cell.length_b   1.000
_cell.length_c   1.000
_cell.angle_alpha   90.00
_cell.angle_beta   90.00
_cell.angle_gamma   90.00
#
_symmetry.space_group_name_H-M   'P 1'
#
loop_
_entity.id
_entity.type
_entity.pdbx_description
1 polymer ?
#
loop_
_entity_poly.entity_id
_entity_poly.type
_entity_poly.pdbx_seq_one_letter_code
_entity_poly.pdbx_strand_id
1 'polypeptide(L)'
;MKTPEDYVAEIKAASDAEWKARGYSLAPPEFELKYGKKYIKIVIISFGSPAVHCFLDYDGNIYKSASWSRPAKGIRGHIDNEKKPLLGRDYYR
;
A
#
# COMPACT_ATOMS: atom_id res chain seq x y z
N MET A 1 -12.95 6.59 -11.76
CA MET A 1 -11.72 5.81 -11.50
C MET A 1 -11.08 6.25 -10.19
N LYS A 2 -10.73 5.29 -9.36
CA LYS A 2 -10.09 5.57 -8.07
C LYS A 2 -8.68 6.14 -8.28
N THR A 3 -8.33 7.17 -7.53
CA THR A 3 -6.98 7.75 -7.60
C THR A 3 -6.04 7.01 -6.65
N PRO A 4 -4.70 7.14 -6.83
CA PRO A 4 -3.75 6.58 -5.87
C PRO A 4 -3.98 7.11 -4.44
N GLU A 5 -4.35 8.39 -4.31
CA GLU A 5 -4.65 9.00 -3.02
C GLU A 5 -5.87 8.34 -2.37
N ASP A 6 -6.91 8.04 -3.16
CA ASP A 6 -8.09 7.34 -2.67
C ASP A 6 -7.73 5.95 -2.17
N TYR A 7 -6.88 5.25 -2.93
CA TYR A 7 -6.45 3.91 -2.56
C TYR A 7 -5.64 3.91 -1.26
N VAL A 8 -4.74 4.88 -1.11
CA VAL A 8 -3.95 5.02 0.13
C VAL A 8 -4.85 5.34 1.32
N ALA A 9 -5.87 6.18 1.12
CA ALA A 9 -6.83 6.48 2.19
C ALA A 9 -7.58 5.22 2.63
N GLU A 10 -7.94 4.35 1.69
CA GLU A 10 -8.58 3.06 2.00
C GLU A 10 -7.62 2.13 2.74
N ILE A 11 -6.36 2.06 2.31
CA ILE A 11 -5.33 1.27 3.01
C ILE A 11 -5.18 1.76 4.45
N LYS A 12 -5.08 3.06 4.64
CA LYS A 12 -4.94 3.67 5.97
C LYS A 12 -6.13 3.33 6.86
N ALA A 13 -7.34 3.47 6.34
CA ALA A 13 -8.55 3.15 7.09
C ALA A 13 -8.61 1.67 7.47
N ALA A 14 -8.30 0.77 6.55
CA ALA A 14 -8.30 -0.67 6.81
C ALA A 14 -7.21 -1.05 7.82
N SER A 15 -6.02 -0.46 7.68
CA SER A 15 -4.90 -0.69 8.59
C SER A 15 -5.23 -0.20 10.01
N ASP A 16 -5.83 0.98 10.14
CA ASP A 16 -6.22 1.53 11.43
C ASP A 16 -7.27 0.65 12.11
N ALA A 17 -8.25 0.17 11.35
CA ALA A 17 -9.29 -0.71 11.86
C ALA A 17 -8.70 -2.03 12.37
N GLU A 18 -7.77 -2.62 11.61
CA GLU A 18 -7.09 -3.85 12.00
C GLU A 18 -6.23 -3.65 13.24
N TRP A 19 -5.52 -2.52 13.31
CA TRP A 19 -4.69 -2.15 14.45
C TRP A 19 -5.52 -2.04 15.72
N LYS A 20 -6.64 -1.33 15.63
CA LYS A 20 -7.58 -1.16 16.74
C LYS A 20 -8.18 -2.50 17.18
N ALA A 21 -8.55 -3.35 16.22
CA ALA A 21 -9.12 -4.65 16.51
C ALA A 21 -8.14 -5.56 17.27
N ARG A 22 -6.84 -5.40 17.04
CA ARG A 22 -5.80 -6.16 17.72
C ARG A 22 -5.47 -5.60 19.12
N GLY A 23 -5.99 -4.45 19.47
CA GLY A 23 -5.80 -3.85 20.81
C GLY A 23 -4.41 -3.29 21.05
N TYR A 24 -3.67 -2.93 20.01
CA TYR A 24 -2.35 -2.32 20.19
C TYR A 24 -2.48 -0.93 20.84
N SER A 25 -1.58 -0.65 21.77
CA SER A 25 -1.57 0.64 22.47
C SER A 25 -0.72 1.70 21.76
N LEU A 26 0.14 1.28 20.82
CA LEU A 26 0.99 2.19 20.06
C LEU A 26 0.24 2.79 18.89
N ALA A 27 0.74 3.91 18.35
CA ALA A 27 0.14 4.54 17.19
C ALA A 27 0.19 3.63 15.96
N PRO A 28 -0.86 3.60 15.13
CA PRO A 28 -0.87 2.80 13.91
C PRO A 28 0.12 3.32 12.88
N PRO A 29 0.53 2.48 11.91
CA PRO A 29 1.44 2.93 10.86
C PRO A 29 0.85 4.04 10.00
N GLU A 30 1.71 4.86 9.45
CA GLU A 30 1.35 5.91 8.49
C GLU A 30 1.69 5.46 7.08
N PHE A 31 1.05 6.08 6.08
CA PHE A 31 1.29 5.76 4.68
C PHE A 31 1.58 7.04 3.91
N GLU A 32 2.52 6.96 2.97
CA GLU A 32 2.90 8.06 2.10
C GLU A 32 2.93 7.61 0.66
N LEU A 33 2.64 8.54 -0.27
CA LEU A 33 2.78 8.34 -1.70
C LEU A 33 4.04 9.03 -2.18
N LYS A 34 4.81 8.36 -3.02
CA LYS A 34 5.95 8.95 -3.70
C LYS A 34 5.80 8.70 -5.20
N TYR A 35 5.63 9.79 -5.93
CA TYR A 35 5.41 9.73 -7.38
C TYR A 35 6.74 9.68 -8.13
N GLY A 36 6.93 8.62 -8.93
CA GLY A 36 8.07 8.48 -9.82
C GLY A 36 7.66 8.60 -11.27
N LYS A 37 8.59 8.44 -12.17
CA LYS A 37 8.33 8.56 -13.61
C LYS A 37 7.45 7.43 -14.14
N LYS A 38 7.66 6.21 -13.66
CA LYS A 38 6.97 5.02 -14.16
C LYS A 38 6.05 4.42 -13.14
N TYR A 39 6.42 4.49 -11.87
CA TYR A 39 5.68 3.88 -10.78
C TYR A 39 5.44 4.86 -9.64
N ILE A 40 4.37 4.60 -8.91
CA ILE A 40 4.03 5.32 -7.69
C ILE A 40 4.32 4.38 -6.53
N LYS A 41 5.17 4.80 -5.60
CA LYS A 41 5.54 4.01 -4.45
C LYS A 41 4.61 4.35 -3.28
N ILE A 42 4.02 3.33 -2.67
CA ILE A 42 3.27 3.50 -1.43
C ILE A 42 4.17 3.03 -0.29
N VAL A 43 4.52 3.95 0.60
CA VAL A 43 5.43 3.70 1.72
C VAL A 43 4.63 3.59 3.00
N ILE A 44 4.90 2.54 3.76
CA ILE A 44 4.36 2.37 5.12
C ILE A 44 5.44 2.77 6.11
N ILE A 45 5.09 3.57 7.09
CA ILE A 45 5.99 4.02 8.13
C ILE A 45 5.51 3.48 9.46
N SER A 46 6.26 2.55 10.03
CA SER A 46 5.97 1.88 11.29
C SER A 46 7.07 2.18 12.28
N PHE A 47 6.72 2.75 13.42
CA PHE A 47 7.71 3.10 14.48
C PHE A 47 8.87 3.94 13.95
N GLY A 48 8.56 4.86 13.03
CA GLY A 48 9.57 5.72 12.42
C GLY A 48 10.42 5.06 11.32
N SER A 49 10.20 3.78 11.04
CA SER A 49 10.94 3.06 10.00
C SER A 49 10.13 2.92 8.73
N PRO A 50 10.59 3.48 7.61
CA PRO A 50 9.88 3.37 6.35
C PRO A 50 10.14 2.03 5.65
N ALA A 51 9.12 1.52 4.98
CA ALA A 51 9.21 0.33 4.13
C ALA A 51 8.26 0.49 2.96
N VAL A 52 8.49 -0.21 1.87
CA VAL A 52 7.59 -0.16 0.73
C VAL A 52 6.41 -1.09 0.98
N HIS A 53 5.19 -0.54 0.93
CA HIS A 53 3.97 -1.33 1.02
C HIS A 53 3.67 -2.00 -0.31
N CYS A 54 3.67 -1.21 -1.40
CA CYS A 54 3.49 -1.71 -2.76
C CYS A 54 3.86 -0.61 -3.77
N PHE A 55 3.84 -0.99 -5.04
CA PHE A 55 3.96 -0.04 -6.14
C PHE A 55 2.67 -0.05 -6.96
N LEU A 56 2.35 1.11 -7.53
CA LEU A 56 1.28 1.26 -8.51
C LEU A 56 1.90 1.78 -9.80
N ASP A 57 1.32 1.41 -10.96
CA ASP A 57 1.62 2.13 -12.17
C ASP A 57 0.54 3.20 -12.40
N TYR A 58 0.69 4.00 -13.44
CA TYR A 58 -0.25 5.10 -13.71
C TYR A 58 -1.57 4.63 -14.32
N ASP A 59 -1.67 3.34 -14.64
CA ASP A 59 -2.94 2.71 -15.05
C ASP A 59 -3.71 2.13 -13.86
N GLY A 60 -3.12 2.16 -12.67
CA GLY A 60 -3.76 1.66 -11.45
C GLY A 60 -3.45 0.21 -11.13
N ASN A 61 -2.54 -0.43 -11.85
CA ASN A 61 -2.12 -1.79 -11.55
C ASN A 61 -1.26 -1.83 -10.30
N ILE A 62 -1.44 -2.85 -9.49
CA ILE A 62 -0.75 -3.01 -8.20
C ILE A 62 0.36 -4.04 -8.34
N TYR A 63 1.54 -3.71 -7.84
CA TYR A 63 2.72 -4.58 -7.84
C TYR A 63 3.25 -4.75 -6.43
N LYS A 64 3.69 -5.96 -6.11
CA LYS A 64 4.45 -6.23 -4.90
C LYS A 64 5.82 -5.57 -5.01
N SER A 65 6.41 -5.14 -3.88
CA SER A 65 7.78 -4.61 -3.91
C SER A 65 8.80 -5.74 -4.00
N ALA A 66 9.79 -5.56 -4.88
CA ALA A 66 10.96 -6.44 -4.92
C ALA A 66 12.08 -5.85 -4.07
N SER A 67 12.15 -4.50 -4.03
CA SER A 67 13.13 -3.76 -3.23
C SER A 67 12.57 -2.37 -2.98
N TRP A 68 13.31 -1.54 -2.26
CA TRP A 68 12.92 -0.14 -2.02
C TRP A 68 12.66 0.63 -3.32
N SER A 69 13.39 0.32 -4.39
CA SER A 69 13.34 1.08 -5.64
C SER A 69 12.61 0.39 -6.78
N ARG A 70 12.25 -0.88 -6.65
CA ARG A 70 11.71 -1.68 -7.76
C ARG A 70 10.49 -2.47 -7.37
N PRO A 71 9.46 -2.49 -8.25
CA PRO A 71 8.39 -3.45 -8.11
C PRO A 71 8.83 -4.84 -8.56
N ALA A 72 8.23 -5.87 -8.01
CA ALA A 72 8.38 -7.24 -8.48
C ALA A 72 7.60 -7.40 -9.79
N LYS A 73 8.01 -8.34 -10.62
CA LYS A 73 7.29 -8.64 -11.86
C LYS A 73 5.91 -9.22 -11.56
N GLY A 74 4.95 -8.88 -12.39
CA GLY A 74 3.59 -9.40 -12.30
C GLY A 74 2.66 -8.49 -11.53
N ILE A 75 1.49 -8.29 -12.12
CA ILE A 75 0.43 -7.46 -11.54
C ILE A 75 -0.27 -8.28 -10.45
N ARG A 76 -0.45 -7.69 -9.28
CA ARG A 76 -1.14 -8.32 -8.15
C ARG A 76 -2.61 -7.96 -8.06
N GLY A 77 -3.02 -6.91 -8.76
CA GLY A 77 -4.40 -6.45 -8.77
C GLY A 77 -4.50 -5.08 -9.42
N HIS A 78 -5.68 -4.48 -9.32
CA HIS A 78 -5.94 -3.14 -9.84
C HIS A 78 -6.75 -2.38 -8.80
N ILE A 79 -6.43 -1.10 -8.58
CA ILE A 79 -7.07 -0.31 -7.53
C ILE A 79 -8.58 -0.18 -7.69
N ASP A 80 -9.09 -0.21 -8.94
CA ASP A 80 -10.53 -0.13 -9.21
C ASP A 80 -11.26 -1.47 -9.02
N ASN A 81 -10.53 -2.59 -9.04
CA ASN A 81 -11.11 -3.92 -8.96
C ASN A 81 -11.12 -4.52 -7.56
N GLU A 82 -10.36 -3.94 -6.64
CA GLU A 82 -10.26 -4.45 -5.29
C GLU A 82 -11.41 -3.93 -4.43
N LYS A 83 -12.20 -4.84 -3.86
CA LYS A 83 -13.27 -4.49 -2.93
C LYS A 83 -12.72 -3.99 -1.61
N LYS A 84 -11.54 -4.49 -1.23
CA LYS A 84 -10.79 -4.07 -0.05
C LYS A 84 -9.38 -3.73 -0.48
N PRO A 85 -8.75 -2.73 0.14
CA PRO A 85 -7.34 -2.48 -0.16
C PRO A 85 -6.49 -3.68 0.25
N LEU A 86 -5.49 -4.00 -0.56
CA LEU A 86 -4.57 -5.08 -0.24
C LEU A 86 -3.63 -4.64 0.89
N LEU A 87 -3.57 -5.43 1.94
CA LEU A 87 -2.63 -5.22 3.04
C LEU A 87 -1.40 -6.09 2.81
N GLY A 88 -0.34 -5.87 3.60
CA GLY A 88 0.95 -6.52 3.36
C GLY A 88 0.88 -8.02 3.07
N ARG A 89 0.09 -8.77 3.83
CA ARG A 89 -0.04 -10.22 3.65
C ARG A 89 -0.66 -10.63 2.30
N ASP A 90 -1.44 -9.75 1.69
CA ASP A 90 -2.14 -10.07 0.44
C ASP A 90 -1.22 -10.10 -0.77
N TYR A 91 -0.04 -9.49 -0.66
CA TYR A 91 0.95 -9.47 -1.73
C TYR A 91 1.81 -10.72 -1.80
N TYR A 92 1.71 -11.59 -0.81
CA TYR A 92 2.58 -12.77 -0.66
C TYR A 92 1.83 -14.10 -0.78
N ARG A 93 0.64 -14.05 -1.32
CA ARG A 93 -0.13 -15.26 -1.60
C ARG A 93 0.45 -16.04 -2.75
#